data_36d4a4d032d5929035a673846ebdb90c
#
_entry.id   36d4a4d032d5929035a673846ebdb90c
#
_cell.length_a   1.000
_cell.length_b   1.000
_cell.length_c   1.000
_cell.angle_alpha   90.00
_cell.angle_beta   90.00
_cell.angle_gamma   90.00
#
_symmetry.space_group_name_H-M   'P 1'
#
loop_
_entity.id
_entity.type
_entity.pdbx_description
1 polymer ?
#
loop_
_entity_poly.entity_id
_entity_poly.type
_entity_poly.pdbx_seq_one_letter_code
_entity_poly.pdbx_strand_id
1 'polypeptide(L)'
;TINQLEYIEDKNFIKLINLKLSKNYKIKEIQELQLNYNTVNKINNNILLIKNKKKYILSSKSFDGINLIKSLTDTSSKANFFDIFDNLSNVIILEIDKTHLSKSNYLKQLNGDLKIENNKIVNASILAKYSEKDKFFFNVKNSNNGEKITTLYSDRAKPFVKNFKFIKGFEKGVLEFQSIKKNNTSKSVLKIDNF
;
A
#
# COMPACT_ATOMS: atom_id res chain seq x y z
N THR A 1 8.10 -5.45 -26.34
CA THR A 1 9.03 -5.53 -25.19
C THR A 1 10.02 -4.39 -25.28
N ILE A 2 10.27 -3.74 -24.16
CA ILE A 2 11.31 -2.72 -23.99
C ILE A 2 12.36 -3.33 -23.07
N ASN A 3 13.58 -3.54 -23.59
CA ASN A 3 14.64 -4.20 -22.83
C ASN A 3 15.11 -3.33 -21.65
N GLN A 4 15.33 -2.04 -21.94
CA GLN A 4 15.70 -1.06 -20.92
C GLN A 4 15.15 0.31 -21.31
N LEU A 5 14.64 1.02 -20.30
CA LEU A 5 14.28 2.44 -20.38
C LEU A 5 14.84 3.11 -19.15
N GLU A 6 15.47 4.26 -19.34
CA GLU A 6 15.97 5.09 -18.25
C GLU A 6 15.62 6.55 -18.52
N TYR A 7 15.12 7.23 -17.51
CA TYR A 7 14.83 8.65 -17.56
C TYR A 7 15.35 9.31 -16.29
N ILE A 8 16.11 10.36 -16.42
CA ILE A 8 16.72 11.12 -15.33
C ILE A 8 16.34 12.58 -15.49
N GLU A 9 15.80 13.18 -14.44
CA GLU A 9 15.50 14.60 -14.35
C GLU A 9 15.89 15.10 -12.95
N ASP A 10 16.92 15.91 -12.86
CA ASP A 10 17.52 16.36 -11.59
C ASP A 10 17.90 15.19 -10.67
N LYS A 11 17.17 15.09 -9.53
CA LYS A 11 17.33 14.01 -8.54
C LYS A 11 16.31 12.88 -8.71
N ASN A 12 15.42 13.02 -9.67
CA ASN A 12 14.41 12.01 -9.96
C ASN A 12 14.92 11.08 -11.05
N PHE A 13 14.69 9.79 -10.91
CA PHE A 13 14.96 8.86 -11.99
C PHE A 13 13.95 7.71 -12.02
N ILE A 14 13.77 7.17 -13.21
CA ILE A 14 13.00 5.96 -13.47
C ILE A 14 13.90 5.05 -14.30
N LYS A 15 14.04 3.80 -13.87
CA LYS A 15 14.70 2.76 -14.66
C LYS A 15 13.80 1.53 -14.71
N LEU A 16 13.62 1.02 -15.92
CA LEU A 16 12.81 -0.14 -16.23
C LEU A 16 13.65 -1.15 -16.98
N ILE A 17 13.57 -2.42 -16.60
CA ILE A 17 14.26 -3.52 -17.28
C ILE A 17 13.24 -4.57 -17.68
N ASN A 18 13.31 -5.02 -18.94
CA ASN A 18 12.46 -6.04 -19.52
C ASN A 18 10.96 -5.78 -19.31
N LEU A 19 10.48 -4.61 -19.75
CA LEU A 19 9.09 -4.23 -19.71
C LEU A 19 8.34 -4.84 -20.90
N LYS A 20 7.32 -5.64 -20.63
CA LYS A 20 6.37 -6.15 -21.64
C LYS A 20 5.04 -5.41 -21.51
N LEU A 21 4.57 -4.85 -22.60
CA LEU A 21 3.28 -4.18 -22.69
C LEU A 21 2.26 -5.04 -23.46
N SER A 22 0.98 -4.86 -23.13
CA SER A 22 -0.14 -5.37 -23.91
C SER A 22 -0.41 -4.50 -25.14
N LYS A 23 -1.33 -4.92 -26.00
CA LYS A 23 -1.82 -4.12 -27.12
C LYS A 23 -2.46 -2.79 -26.68
N ASN A 24 -2.98 -2.75 -25.45
CA ASN A 24 -3.61 -1.57 -24.85
C ASN A 24 -2.63 -0.74 -23.98
N TYR A 25 -1.33 -0.92 -24.19
CA TYR A 25 -0.24 -0.23 -23.47
C TYR A 25 -0.24 -0.45 -21.96
N LYS A 26 -0.93 -1.48 -21.44
CA LYS A 26 -0.86 -1.88 -20.04
C LYS A 26 0.34 -2.78 -19.79
N ILE A 27 0.86 -2.73 -18.59
CA ILE A 27 2.01 -3.55 -18.17
C ILE A 27 1.56 -5.01 -18.03
N LYS A 28 2.11 -5.90 -18.85
CA LYS A 28 1.97 -7.36 -18.68
C LYS A 28 2.96 -7.92 -17.70
N GLU A 29 4.19 -7.45 -17.81
CA GLU A 29 5.31 -7.95 -17.04
C GLU A 29 6.40 -6.89 -16.97
N ILE A 30 7.07 -6.85 -15.85
CA ILE A 30 8.28 -6.04 -15.66
C ILE A 30 9.28 -6.86 -14.83
N GLN A 31 10.55 -6.91 -15.26
CA GLN A 31 11.58 -7.63 -14.52
C GLN A 31 12.10 -6.81 -13.35
N GLU A 32 12.35 -5.52 -13.60
CA GLU A 32 12.84 -4.59 -12.59
C GLU A 32 12.30 -3.19 -12.85
N LEU A 33 11.90 -2.52 -11.77
CA LEU A 33 11.55 -1.11 -11.75
C LEU A 33 12.31 -0.44 -10.61
N GLN A 34 13.11 0.58 -10.93
CA GLN A 34 13.69 1.49 -9.95
C GLN A 34 13.05 2.87 -10.10
N LEU A 35 12.61 3.43 -8.99
CA LEU A 35 12.06 4.78 -8.93
C LEU A 35 12.74 5.56 -7.81
N ASN A 36 13.19 6.76 -8.10
CA ASN A 36 13.58 7.72 -7.10
C ASN A 36 12.95 9.07 -7.45
N TYR A 37 12.07 9.58 -6.61
CA TYR A 37 11.39 10.83 -6.87
C TYR A 37 10.84 11.48 -5.59
N ASN A 38 10.70 12.79 -5.62
CA ASN A 38 10.06 13.53 -4.55
C ASN A 38 8.58 13.71 -4.84
N THR A 39 7.74 13.37 -3.86
CA THR A 39 6.29 13.62 -3.95
C THR A 39 5.97 15.10 -3.72
N VAL A 40 4.73 15.49 -4.00
CA VAL A 40 4.20 16.83 -3.66
C VAL A 40 4.31 17.15 -2.16
N ASN A 41 4.39 16.12 -1.32
CA ASN A 41 4.60 16.26 0.13
C ASN A 41 6.07 16.47 0.51
N LYS A 42 6.99 16.55 -0.47
CA LYS A 42 8.45 16.60 -0.30
C LYS A 42 9.01 15.35 0.41
N ILE A 43 8.36 14.21 0.25
CA ILE A 43 8.84 12.91 0.71
C ILE A 43 9.56 12.25 -0.46
N ASN A 44 10.81 11.83 -0.25
CA ASN A 44 11.55 11.08 -1.24
C ASN A 44 11.05 9.63 -1.24
N ASN A 45 10.60 9.17 -2.41
CA ASN A 45 10.32 7.77 -2.68
C ASN A 45 11.53 7.12 -3.35
N ASN A 46 12.03 6.07 -2.73
CA ASN A 46 13.09 5.25 -3.28
C ASN A 46 12.58 3.81 -3.36
N ILE A 47 12.10 3.41 -4.52
CA ILE A 47 11.39 2.15 -4.73
C ILE A 47 12.20 1.27 -5.67
N LEU A 48 12.37 0.02 -5.29
CA LEU A 48 12.90 -1.05 -6.11
C LEU A 48 11.89 -2.20 -6.14
N LEU A 49 11.37 -2.51 -7.33
CA LEU A 49 10.50 -3.67 -7.57
C LEU A 49 11.26 -4.65 -8.45
N ILE A 50 11.42 -5.88 -7.96
CA ILE A 50 12.10 -6.95 -8.69
C ILE A 50 11.17 -8.15 -8.82
N LYS A 51 11.09 -8.70 -10.04
CA LYS A 51 10.43 -9.99 -10.26
C LYS A 51 11.36 -11.11 -9.86
N ASN A 52 10.96 -11.89 -8.87
CA ASN A 52 11.68 -13.08 -8.39
C ASN A 52 10.80 -14.31 -8.61
N LYS A 53 11.10 -15.11 -9.65
CA LYS A 53 10.30 -16.27 -10.06
C LYS A 53 8.83 -15.89 -10.28
N LYS A 54 7.93 -16.36 -9.40
CA LYS A 54 6.49 -16.13 -9.46
C LYS A 54 5.98 -15.02 -8.53
N LYS A 55 6.87 -14.21 -7.98
CA LYS A 55 6.54 -13.13 -7.04
C LYS A 55 7.25 -11.85 -7.44
N TYR A 56 6.75 -10.73 -6.95
CA TYR A 56 7.49 -9.47 -6.93
C TYR A 56 7.99 -9.20 -5.51
N ILE A 57 9.16 -8.59 -5.40
CA ILE A 57 9.69 -8.03 -4.16
C ILE A 57 9.75 -6.53 -4.34
N LEU A 58 9.04 -5.80 -3.50
CA LEU A 58 9.07 -4.35 -3.44
C LEU A 58 9.84 -3.93 -2.20
N SER A 59 11.02 -3.38 -2.39
CA SER A 59 11.84 -2.82 -1.32
C SER A 59 11.94 -1.31 -1.44
N SER A 60 12.03 -0.62 -0.29
CA SER A 60 12.14 0.83 -0.27
C SER A 60 12.78 1.31 1.03
N LYS A 61 13.73 2.26 0.93
CA LYS A 61 14.26 2.96 2.11
C LYS A 61 13.28 4.01 2.64
N SER A 62 12.49 4.62 1.75
CA SER A 62 11.50 5.63 2.09
C SER A 62 10.35 5.60 1.09
N PHE A 63 9.13 5.56 1.59
CA PHE A 63 7.90 5.48 0.80
C PHE A 63 6.82 6.41 1.33
N ASP A 64 6.20 7.19 0.44
CA ASP A 64 5.02 7.99 0.76
C ASP A 64 3.77 7.09 0.68
N GLY A 65 3.36 6.54 1.83
CA GLY A 65 2.21 5.66 1.96
C GLY A 65 0.87 6.37 2.11
N ILE A 66 0.82 7.70 2.10
CA ILE A 66 -0.40 8.48 2.38
C ILE A 66 -1.53 8.10 1.42
N ASN A 67 -1.25 8.04 0.13
CA ASN A 67 -2.26 7.72 -0.87
C ASN A 67 -2.60 6.22 -0.90
N LEU A 68 -1.64 5.35 -0.62
CA LEU A 68 -1.89 3.90 -0.54
C LEU A 68 -2.86 3.60 0.60
N ILE A 69 -2.64 4.16 1.79
CA ILE A 69 -3.53 3.94 2.94
C ILE A 69 -4.94 4.47 2.64
N LYS A 70 -5.05 5.64 2.02
CA LYS A 70 -6.35 6.16 1.59
C LYS A 70 -7.06 5.18 0.65
N SER A 71 -6.37 4.65 -0.35
CA SER A 71 -6.97 3.71 -1.30
C SER A 71 -7.35 2.36 -0.67
N LEU A 72 -6.64 1.93 0.38
CA LEU A 72 -6.96 0.70 1.11
C LEU A 72 -8.17 0.86 2.05
N THR A 73 -8.38 2.06 2.58
CA THR A 73 -9.48 2.38 3.51
C THR A 73 -10.70 3.00 2.81
N ASP A 74 -10.51 3.64 1.66
CA ASP A 74 -11.60 4.25 0.88
C ASP A 74 -12.25 3.22 -0.05
N THR A 75 -13.46 2.80 0.32
CA THR A 75 -14.26 1.86 -0.49
C THR A 75 -14.91 2.52 -1.71
N SER A 76 -14.86 3.86 -1.82
CA SER A 76 -15.51 4.66 -2.88
C SER A 76 -14.57 5.01 -4.04
N SER A 77 -13.25 4.83 -3.91
CA SER A 77 -12.31 5.22 -4.96
C SER A 77 -12.46 4.33 -6.19
N LYS A 78 -12.77 4.96 -7.33
CA LYS A 78 -12.89 4.27 -8.64
C LYS A 78 -11.52 3.96 -9.26
N ALA A 79 -10.43 4.60 -8.84
CA ALA A 79 -9.10 4.40 -9.38
C ALA A 79 -8.34 3.35 -8.55
N ASN A 80 -8.01 2.23 -9.19
CA ASN A 80 -7.17 1.20 -8.57
C ASN A 80 -5.72 1.40 -9.03
N PHE A 81 -4.79 1.45 -8.07
CA PHE A 81 -3.35 1.58 -8.34
C PHE A 81 -2.84 0.53 -9.35
N PHE A 82 -3.44 -0.65 -9.36
CA PHE A 82 -3.04 -1.74 -10.24
C PHE A 82 -3.66 -1.70 -11.65
N ASP A 83 -4.47 -0.68 -11.98
CA ASP A 83 -5.11 -0.57 -13.30
C ASP A 83 -4.14 -0.27 -14.45
N ILE A 84 -2.90 0.12 -14.12
CA ILE A 84 -1.79 0.22 -15.08
C ILE A 84 -1.32 -1.15 -15.59
N PHE A 85 -1.66 -2.23 -14.88
CA PHE A 85 -1.32 -3.60 -15.27
C PHE A 85 -2.43 -4.24 -16.09
N ASP A 86 -2.03 -5.15 -16.99
CA ASP A 86 -2.92 -5.99 -17.77
C ASP A 86 -3.22 -7.29 -16.99
N ASN A 87 -4.26 -7.25 -16.13
CA ASN A 87 -4.70 -8.37 -15.30
C ASN A 87 -3.61 -8.94 -14.37
N LEU A 88 -2.99 -8.06 -13.58
CA LEU A 88 -1.99 -8.50 -12.59
C LEU A 88 -2.59 -9.53 -11.62
N SER A 89 -2.02 -10.73 -11.64
CA SER A 89 -2.32 -11.82 -10.70
C SER A 89 -0.99 -12.35 -10.16
N ASN A 90 -0.59 -11.87 -8.97
CA ASN A 90 0.73 -12.14 -8.40
C ASN A 90 0.74 -11.90 -6.89
N VAL A 91 1.83 -12.30 -6.25
CA VAL A 91 2.15 -11.96 -4.86
C VAL A 91 3.26 -10.91 -4.88
N ILE A 92 3.06 -9.82 -4.15
CA ILE A 92 4.07 -8.78 -3.92
C ILE A 92 4.50 -8.88 -2.45
N ILE A 93 5.77 -9.16 -2.23
CA ILE A 93 6.40 -9.08 -0.90
C ILE A 93 6.82 -7.63 -0.67
N LEU A 94 6.54 -7.08 0.49
CA LEU A 94 6.86 -5.71 0.88
C LEU A 94 7.98 -5.71 1.92
N GLU A 95 9.03 -4.92 1.67
CA GLU A 95 10.17 -4.71 2.56
C GLU A 95 10.51 -3.22 2.56
N ILE A 96 9.89 -2.44 3.46
CA ILE A 96 10.00 -0.99 3.44
C ILE A 96 10.54 -0.49 4.78
N ASP A 97 11.70 0.16 4.77
CA ASP A 97 12.34 0.66 5.99
C ASP A 97 11.51 1.75 6.65
N LYS A 98 10.97 2.68 5.86
CA LYS A 98 10.21 3.84 6.34
C LYS A 98 9.02 4.15 5.44
N THR A 99 7.81 4.01 5.98
CA THR A 99 6.55 4.34 5.29
C THR A 99 5.92 5.57 5.92
N HIS A 100 5.86 6.67 5.20
CA HIS A 100 5.25 7.90 5.67
C HIS A 100 3.73 7.84 5.62
N LEU A 101 3.07 8.12 6.74
CA LEU A 101 1.63 8.28 6.89
C LEU A 101 1.21 9.76 6.81
N SER A 102 2.16 10.66 7.06
CA SER A 102 2.08 12.10 6.90
C SER A 102 3.51 12.66 6.87
N LYS A 103 3.67 13.98 6.74
CA LYS A 103 5.00 14.62 6.83
C LYS A 103 5.75 14.29 8.13
N SER A 104 5.05 14.14 9.24
CA SER A 104 5.64 13.95 10.58
C SER A 104 5.45 12.55 11.17
N ASN A 105 4.58 11.73 10.59
CA ASN A 105 4.29 10.39 11.10
C ASN A 105 4.69 9.33 10.09
N TYR A 106 5.41 8.33 10.54
CA TYR A 106 5.85 7.23 9.69
C TYR A 106 5.92 5.91 10.47
N LEU A 107 5.75 4.84 9.74
CA LEU A 107 6.00 3.47 10.18
C LEU A 107 7.44 3.07 9.83
N LYS A 108 8.04 2.24 10.64
CA LYS A 108 9.35 1.62 10.43
C LYS A 108 9.19 0.14 10.14
N GLN A 109 10.11 -0.41 9.35
CA GLN A 109 10.22 -1.85 9.09
C GLN A 109 8.87 -2.47 8.69
N LEU A 110 8.22 -1.85 7.70
CA LEU A 110 7.00 -2.40 7.15
C LEU A 110 7.36 -3.65 6.33
N ASN A 111 6.85 -4.78 6.76
CA ASN A 111 7.01 -6.07 6.10
C ASN A 111 5.64 -6.69 5.88
N GLY A 112 5.49 -7.41 4.78
CA GLY A 112 4.24 -8.08 4.51
C GLY A 112 4.14 -8.63 3.10
N ASP A 113 2.94 -9.07 2.77
CA ASP A 113 2.61 -9.55 1.43
C ASP A 113 1.23 -9.06 0.98
N LEU A 114 1.11 -8.88 -0.32
CA LEU A 114 -0.12 -8.59 -1.02
C LEU A 114 -0.36 -9.67 -2.06
N LYS A 115 -1.46 -10.42 -1.94
CA LYS A 115 -1.94 -11.29 -3.01
C LYS A 115 -2.91 -10.51 -3.88
N ILE A 116 -2.58 -10.39 -5.15
CA ILE A 116 -3.37 -9.67 -6.15
C ILE A 116 -3.92 -10.69 -7.15
N GLU A 117 -5.19 -10.58 -7.49
CA GLU A 117 -5.86 -11.33 -8.53
C GLU A 117 -6.69 -10.36 -9.38
N ASN A 118 -6.44 -10.38 -10.69
CA ASN A 118 -7.13 -9.49 -11.65
C ASN A 118 -7.10 -8.02 -11.20
N ASN A 119 -5.92 -7.51 -10.89
CA ASN A 119 -5.67 -6.14 -10.40
C ASN A 119 -6.33 -5.79 -9.04
N LYS A 120 -6.87 -6.75 -8.31
CA LYS A 120 -7.51 -6.51 -7.00
C LYS A 120 -6.74 -7.19 -5.89
N ILE A 121 -6.56 -6.50 -4.77
CA ILE A 121 -6.01 -7.11 -3.57
C ILE A 121 -7.06 -8.06 -3.00
N VAL A 122 -6.75 -9.36 -3.00
CA VAL A 122 -7.59 -10.41 -2.43
C VAL A 122 -7.17 -10.79 -1.04
N ASN A 123 -5.86 -10.78 -0.76
CA ASN A 123 -5.31 -10.93 0.59
C ASN A 123 -4.19 -9.90 0.80
N ALA A 124 -4.03 -9.46 2.03
CA ALA A 124 -2.90 -8.66 2.48
C ALA A 124 -2.58 -9.02 3.93
N SER A 125 -1.30 -9.04 4.27
CA SER A 125 -0.83 -9.15 5.64
C SER A 125 0.36 -8.23 5.79
N ILE A 126 0.23 -7.16 6.57
CA ILE A 126 1.24 -6.12 6.72
C ILE A 126 1.47 -5.88 8.20
N LEU A 127 2.73 -5.93 8.60
CA LEU A 127 3.22 -5.60 9.93
C LEU A 127 4.20 -4.44 9.83
N ALA A 128 4.16 -3.54 10.79
CA ALA A 128 5.10 -2.43 10.93
C ALA A 128 5.16 -1.95 12.37
N LYS A 129 6.04 -1.01 12.68
CA LYS A 129 6.13 -0.40 14.00
C LYS A 129 6.37 1.11 13.92
N TYR A 130 5.91 1.84 14.91
CA TYR A 130 6.28 3.25 15.12
C TYR A 130 7.55 3.35 15.98
N SER A 131 7.63 2.49 16.99
CA SER A 131 8.75 2.34 17.93
C SER A 131 8.87 0.87 18.32
N GLU A 132 9.81 0.54 19.22
CA GLU A 132 9.93 -0.85 19.70
C GLU A 132 8.68 -1.34 20.47
N LYS A 133 7.89 -0.41 21.02
CA LYS A 133 6.67 -0.74 21.76
C LYS A 133 5.39 -0.61 20.92
N ASP A 134 5.36 0.37 20.00
CA ASP A 134 4.13 0.72 19.27
C ASP A 134 4.09 0.03 17.91
N LYS A 135 3.06 -0.76 17.68
CA LYS A 135 2.88 -1.63 16.51
C LYS A 135 1.80 -1.11 15.57
N PHE A 136 1.87 -1.59 14.35
CA PHE A 136 0.86 -1.42 13.33
C PHE A 136 0.63 -2.76 12.65
N PHE A 137 -0.63 -3.09 12.42
CA PHE A 137 -1.04 -4.29 11.71
C PHE A 137 -2.17 -3.95 10.74
N PHE A 138 -2.08 -4.47 9.52
CA PHE A 138 -3.14 -4.38 8.53
C PHE A 138 -3.32 -5.72 7.83
N ASN A 139 -4.56 -6.17 7.75
CA ASN A 139 -4.89 -7.44 7.13
C ASN A 139 -6.13 -7.32 6.24
N VAL A 140 -6.09 -7.99 5.11
CA VAL A 140 -7.24 -8.20 4.21
C VAL A 140 -7.34 -9.68 3.93
N LYS A 141 -8.51 -10.24 4.13
CA LYS A 141 -8.82 -11.65 3.81
C LYS A 141 -10.15 -11.73 3.07
N ASN A 142 -10.20 -12.57 2.05
CA ASN A 142 -11.45 -13.03 1.49
C ASN A 142 -11.90 -14.30 2.21
N SER A 143 -13.13 -14.31 2.70
CA SER A 143 -13.74 -15.51 3.30
C SER A 143 -14.33 -16.41 2.21
N ASN A 144 -14.55 -17.67 2.55
CA ASN A 144 -15.21 -18.64 1.65
C ASN A 144 -16.64 -18.23 1.28
N ASN A 145 -17.26 -17.33 2.04
CA ASN A 145 -18.63 -16.81 1.80
C ASN A 145 -18.65 -15.60 0.85
N GLY A 146 -17.54 -15.29 0.18
CA GLY A 146 -17.41 -14.13 -0.71
C GLY A 146 -17.35 -12.78 0.02
N GLU A 147 -17.05 -12.78 1.32
CA GLU A 147 -16.88 -11.57 2.11
C GLU A 147 -15.41 -11.16 2.10
N LYS A 148 -15.16 -9.87 1.92
CA LYS A 148 -13.84 -9.27 2.11
C LYS A 148 -13.79 -8.65 3.51
N ILE A 149 -12.92 -9.19 4.36
CA ILE A 149 -12.68 -8.70 5.72
C ILE A 149 -11.40 -7.90 5.72
N THR A 150 -11.49 -6.65 6.17
CA THR A 150 -10.34 -5.75 6.35
C THR A 150 -10.22 -5.44 7.84
N THR A 151 -9.03 -5.63 8.40
CA THR A 151 -8.71 -5.26 9.79
C THR A 151 -7.49 -4.36 9.81
N LEU A 152 -7.53 -3.33 10.66
CA LEU A 152 -6.40 -2.46 10.93
C LEU A 152 -6.30 -2.25 12.43
N TYR A 153 -5.11 -2.44 12.95
CA TYR A 153 -4.75 -2.14 14.34
C TYR A 153 -3.57 -1.17 14.36
N SER A 154 -3.63 -0.19 15.22
CA SER A 154 -2.56 0.78 15.38
C SER A 154 -2.50 1.28 16.83
N ASP A 155 -1.33 1.14 17.46
CA ASP A 155 -1.06 1.73 18.79
C ASP A 155 -1.08 3.26 18.79
N ARG A 156 -1.20 3.88 17.61
CA ARG A 156 -1.34 5.33 17.43
C ARG A 156 -2.50 5.66 16.53
N ALA A 157 -3.59 6.17 17.10
CA ALA A 157 -4.79 6.54 16.34
C ALA A 157 -4.58 7.78 15.44
N LYS A 158 -3.78 8.75 15.89
CA LYS A 158 -3.58 10.07 15.26
C LYS A 158 -3.32 10.04 13.74
N PRO A 159 -2.44 9.19 13.17
CA PRO A 159 -2.17 9.19 11.74
C PRO A 159 -3.37 8.85 10.88
N PHE A 160 -4.32 8.09 11.43
CA PHE A 160 -5.51 7.61 10.72
C PHE A 160 -6.70 8.52 10.95
N VAL A 161 -6.94 8.94 12.20
CA VAL A 161 -8.08 9.81 12.57
C VAL A 161 -8.07 11.13 11.82
N LYS A 162 -6.88 11.72 11.58
CA LYS A 162 -6.75 12.95 10.80
C LYS A 162 -7.25 12.84 9.35
N ASN A 163 -7.28 11.64 8.81
CA ASN A 163 -7.79 11.39 7.46
C ASN A 163 -9.32 11.26 7.44
N PHE A 164 -9.94 10.98 8.59
CA PHE A 164 -11.40 10.90 8.74
C PHE A 164 -11.95 12.23 9.27
N LYS A 165 -12.33 13.14 8.38
CA LYS A 165 -12.78 14.51 8.72
C LYS A 165 -13.94 14.59 9.70
N PHE A 166 -14.68 13.50 9.88
CA PHE A 166 -15.85 13.43 10.79
C PHE A 166 -15.49 13.04 12.23
N ILE A 167 -14.23 12.63 12.47
CA ILE A 167 -13.74 12.25 13.82
C ILE A 167 -12.81 13.35 14.30
N LYS A 168 -13.20 14.08 15.36
CA LYS A 168 -12.39 15.11 16.00
C LYS A 168 -12.10 14.71 17.45
N GLY A 169 -10.92 15.04 17.96
CA GLY A 169 -10.58 14.88 19.38
C GLY A 169 -9.93 13.55 19.77
N PHE A 170 -9.91 12.54 18.89
CA PHE A 170 -9.33 11.22 19.18
C PHE A 170 -7.91 11.09 18.63
N GLU A 171 -7.03 12.02 18.99
CA GLU A 171 -5.66 12.02 18.46
C GLU A 171 -4.70 11.12 19.25
N LYS A 172 -5.06 10.69 20.44
CA LYS A 172 -4.31 9.75 21.28
C LYS A 172 -4.97 8.37 21.21
N GLY A 173 -4.30 7.37 21.79
CA GLY A 173 -4.86 6.04 21.98
C GLY A 173 -4.61 5.05 20.85
N VAL A 174 -5.19 3.88 21.04
CA VAL A 174 -5.12 2.71 20.16
C VAL A 174 -6.32 2.72 19.25
N LEU A 175 -6.10 2.43 17.97
CA LEU A 175 -7.15 2.36 16.96
C LEU A 175 -7.33 0.92 16.47
N GLU A 176 -8.56 0.45 16.49
CA GLU A 176 -8.99 -0.78 15.86
C GLU A 176 -10.06 -0.47 14.81
N PHE A 177 -9.86 -0.96 13.61
CA PHE A 177 -10.84 -0.85 12.53
C PHE A 177 -11.10 -2.23 11.95
N GLN A 178 -12.37 -2.54 11.74
CA GLN A 178 -12.81 -3.72 11.03
C GLN A 178 -13.87 -3.34 10.00
N SER A 179 -13.74 -3.87 8.81
CA SER A 179 -14.75 -3.73 7.76
C SER A 179 -15.03 -5.08 7.12
N ILE A 180 -16.31 -5.41 6.97
CA ILE A 180 -16.78 -6.59 6.24
C ILE A 180 -17.57 -6.08 5.04
N LYS A 181 -17.08 -6.41 3.85
CA LYS A 181 -17.72 -6.06 2.58
C LYS A 181 -18.24 -7.33 1.89
N LYS A 182 -19.51 -7.32 1.55
CA LYS A 182 -20.19 -8.38 0.76
C LYS A 182 -20.96 -7.72 -0.39
N ASN A 183 -20.64 -8.11 -1.61
CA ASN A 183 -21.20 -7.47 -2.82
C ASN A 183 -20.98 -5.93 -2.78
N ASN A 184 -22.07 -5.16 -2.82
CA ASN A 184 -22.04 -3.69 -2.77
C ASN A 184 -22.27 -3.12 -1.37
N THR A 185 -22.43 -3.97 -0.34
CA THR A 185 -22.66 -3.54 1.03
C THR A 185 -21.40 -3.68 1.85
N SER A 186 -21.12 -2.68 2.68
CA SER A 186 -19.99 -2.69 3.63
C SER A 186 -20.49 -2.30 5.01
N LYS A 187 -20.11 -3.10 6.02
CA LYS A 187 -20.31 -2.77 7.43
C LYS A 187 -18.94 -2.56 8.06
N SER A 188 -18.74 -1.40 8.70
CA SER A 188 -17.46 -1.06 9.32
C SER A 188 -17.66 -0.66 10.77
N VAL A 189 -16.70 -1.05 11.61
CA VAL A 189 -16.60 -0.67 13.02
C VAL A 189 -15.23 -0.03 13.22
N LEU A 190 -15.21 1.12 13.85
CA LEU A 190 -14.02 1.82 14.31
C LEU A 190 -14.10 1.97 15.83
N LYS A 191 -13.05 1.54 16.52
CA LYS A 191 -12.90 1.67 17.96
C LYS A 191 -11.61 2.41 18.27
N ILE A 192 -11.64 3.32 19.23
CA ILE A 192 -10.48 4.04 19.73
C ILE A 192 -10.52 3.97 21.25
N ASP A 193 -9.49 3.38 21.84
CA ASP A 193 -9.34 3.22 23.28
C ASP A 193 -8.18 4.10 23.79
N ASN A 194 -8.23 4.46 25.08
CA ASN A 194 -7.17 5.20 25.78
C ASN A 194 -6.83 6.57 25.14
N PHE A 195 -7.83 7.31 24.71
CA PHE A 195 -7.71 8.64 24.09
C PHE A 195 -7.74 9.78 25.11
#